data_a2cc545b278fb5e76fbe3d7ea3474d1e
#
_entry.id   a2cc545b278fb5e76fbe3d7ea3474d1e
#
_cell.length_a   1.000
_cell.length_b   1.000
_cell.length_c   1.000
_cell.angle_alpha   90.00
_cell.angle_beta   90.00
_cell.angle_gamma   90.00
#
_symmetry.space_group_name_H-M   'P 1'
#
loop_
_entity.id
_entity.type
_entity.pdbx_description
1 polymer ?
#
loop_
_entity_poly.entity_id
_entity_poly.type
_entity_poly.pdbx_seq_one_letter_code
_entity_poly.pdbx_strand_id
1 'polypeptide(L)'
;MFENLRQAFREAIDNFKEELNRDQVPELVDGLLRQMHQEVTDAKAHLSALEDQIKAALRQAEMEGKEVETCLRRESMARRIGDEDTAGIAADFARRHEKRKIIQERKALALREEMEMKRGEVEDMLEKLKEAQSRREELSATAGRAGARRALSESDDLFAELDRMAERIEGMDRQREAEEDLLSELDDRDSPPSPSRPSPENEADARLRELKRRMGMG
;
A
#
# COMPACT_ATOMS: atom_id res chain seq x y z
N MET A 1 -6.45 21.82 5.63
CA MET A 1 -7.85 21.89 6.10
C MET A 1 -8.03 21.28 7.48
N PHE A 2 -7.59 20.04 7.71
CA PHE A 2 -7.77 19.34 8.99
C PHE A 2 -7.28 20.11 10.23
N GLU A 3 -6.13 20.75 10.20
CA GLU A 3 -5.61 21.57 11.31
C GLU A 3 -6.52 22.77 11.64
N ASN A 4 -7.13 23.37 10.63
CA ASN A 4 -8.10 24.46 10.84
C ASN A 4 -9.38 23.94 11.52
N LEU A 5 -9.86 22.75 11.14
CA LEU A 5 -11.00 22.10 11.79
C LEU A 5 -10.70 21.75 13.24
N ARG A 6 -9.51 21.25 13.52
CA ARG A 6 -9.02 20.95 14.87
C ARG A 6 -8.96 22.21 15.72
N GLN A 7 -8.48 23.31 15.17
CA GLN A 7 -8.43 24.60 15.88
C GLN A 7 -9.83 25.12 16.15
N ALA A 8 -10.73 25.12 15.17
CA ALA A 8 -12.12 25.50 15.34
C ALA A 8 -12.83 24.64 16.39
N PHE A 9 -12.54 23.34 16.44
CA PHE A 9 -13.04 22.43 17.46
C PHE A 9 -12.55 22.81 18.86
N ARG A 10 -11.26 23.12 19.04
CA ARG A 10 -10.72 23.59 20.32
C ARG A 10 -11.37 24.90 20.77
N GLU A 11 -11.46 25.86 19.87
CA GLU A 11 -12.09 27.15 20.13
C GLU A 11 -13.58 26.98 20.51
N ALA A 12 -14.29 26.06 19.83
CA ALA A 12 -15.69 25.76 20.19
C ALA A 12 -15.81 25.16 21.60
N ILE A 13 -14.89 24.27 22.00
CA ILE A 13 -14.83 23.67 23.34
C ILE A 13 -14.46 24.72 24.41
N ASP A 14 -13.49 25.57 24.15
CA ASP A 14 -13.03 26.58 25.11
C ASP A 14 -14.11 27.66 25.30
N ASN A 15 -14.76 28.13 24.24
CA ASN A 15 -15.90 29.03 24.29
C ASN A 15 -17.09 28.40 25.04
N PHE A 16 -17.31 27.09 24.95
CA PHE A 16 -18.34 26.38 25.71
C PHE A 16 -18.11 26.45 27.22
N LYS A 17 -16.86 26.42 27.67
CA LYS A 17 -16.52 26.54 29.10
C LYS A 17 -16.78 27.93 29.64
N GLU A 18 -16.74 28.96 28.79
CA GLU A 18 -16.89 30.35 29.14
C GLU A 18 -18.33 30.88 28.96
N GLU A 19 -19.10 30.41 27.98
CA GLU A 19 -20.45 30.88 27.66
C GLU A 19 -21.55 29.91 28.14
N LEU A 20 -22.49 30.47 28.91
CA LEU A 20 -23.64 29.78 29.52
C LEU A 20 -24.75 29.35 28.53
N ASN A 21 -24.58 29.52 27.23
CA ASN A 21 -25.56 29.13 26.20
C ASN A 21 -25.34 27.71 25.71
N ARG A 22 -25.79 26.75 26.50
CA ARG A 22 -25.47 25.30 26.44
C ARG A 22 -26.13 24.53 25.29
N ASP A 23 -27.10 25.09 24.58
CA ASP A 23 -27.95 24.31 23.66
C ASP A 23 -27.43 24.24 22.20
N GLN A 24 -26.54 25.14 21.76
CA GLN A 24 -26.03 25.19 20.37
C GLN A 24 -24.64 24.55 20.17
N VAL A 25 -23.89 24.39 21.24
CA VAL A 25 -22.50 23.91 21.16
C VAL A 25 -22.39 22.43 20.78
N PRO A 26 -23.25 21.51 21.25
CA PRO A 26 -23.21 20.13 20.84
C PRO A 26 -23.34 19.95 19.32
N GLU A 27 -24.25 20.69 18.69
CA GLU A 27 -24.46 20.61 17.22
C GLU A 27 -23.27 21.13 16.43
N LEU A 28 -22.60 22.19 16.90
CA LEU A 28 -21.40 22.75 16.29
C LEU A 28 -20.23 21.73 16.38
N VAL A 29 -20.03 21.16 17.57
CA VAL A 29 -18.99 20.16 17.82
C VAL A 29 -19.22 18.91 16.96
N ASP A 30 -20.45 18.43 16.87
CA ASP A 30 -20.81 17.29 16.03
C ASP A 30 -20.63 17.59 14.53
N GLY A 31 -20.90 18.83 14.12
CA GLY A 31 -20.61 19.29 12.75
C GLY A 31 -19.13 19.27 12.43
N LEU A 32 -18.28 19.73 13.34
CA LEU A 32 -16.82 19.71 13.17
C LEU A 32 -16.25 18.30 13.18
N LEU A 33 -16.75 17.41 14.05
CA LEU A 33 -16.35 16.00 14.05
C LEU A 33 -16.69 15.30 12.73
N ARG A 34 -17.88 15.54 12.18
CA ARG A 34 -18.26 15.01 10.86
C ARG A 34 -17.33 15.49 9.75
N GLN A 35 -16.94 16.76 9.77
CA GLN A 35 -15.98 17.29 8.79
C GLN A 35 -14.59 16.69 8.96
N MET A 36 -14.11 16.56 10.21
CA MET A 36 -12.84 15.87 10.48
C MET A 36 -12.84 14.43 9.98
N HIS A 37 -13.96 13.72 10.20
CA HIS A 37 -14.14 12.36 9.70
C HIS A 37 -14.12 12.28 8.17
N GLN A 38 -14.80 13.22 7.50
CA GLN A 38 -14.77 13.28 6.03
C GLN A 38 -13.34 13.49 5.50
N GLU A 39 -12.58 14.40 6.10
CA GLU A 39 -11.17 14.65 5.73
C GLU A 39 -10.29 13.39 5.89
N VAL A 40 -10.50 12.61 6.96
CA VAL A 40 -9.80 11.32 7.14
C VAL A 40 -10.19 10.32 6.04
N THR A 41 -11.46 10.25 5.70
CA THR A 41 -11.96 9.36 4.65
C THR A 41 -11.37 9.71 3.29
N ASP A 42 -11.33 11.01 2.96
CA ASP A 42 -10.75 11.51 1.71
C ASP A 42 -9.23 11.26 1.66
N ALA A 43 -8.54 11.44 2.78
CA ALA A 43 -7.12 11.14 2.87
C ALA A 43 -6.81 9.64 2.67
N LYS A 44 -7.64 8.73 3.20
CA LYS A 44 -7.53 7.29 2.96
C LYS A 44 -7.81 6.91 1.51
N ALA A 45 -8.81 7.50 0.88
CA ALA A 45 -9.08 7.31 -0.54
C ALA A 45 -7.88 7.73 -1.41
N HIS A 46 -7.19 8.80 -1.00
CA HIS A 46 -5.96 9.24 -1.67
C HIS A 46 -4.82 8.23 -1.53
N LEU A 47 -4.64 7.61 -0.35
CA LEU A 47 -3.67 6.53 -0.18
C LEU A 47 -3.94 5.36 -1.13
N SER A 48 -5.18 4.92 -1.24
CA SER A 48 -5.56 3.85 -2.18
C SER A 48 -5.25 4.22 -3.63
N ALA A 49 -5.49 5.48 -4.03
CA ALA A 49 -5.16 5.95 -5.36
C ALA A 49 -3.63 5.96 -5.63
N LEU A 50 -2.81 6.30 -4.63
CA LEU A 50 -1.35 6.23 -4.73
C LEU A 50 -0.87 4.78 -4.91
N GLU A 51 -1.43 3.84 -4.18
CA GLU A 51 -1.12 2.41 -4.35
C GLU A 51 -1.40 1.92 -5.77
N ASP A 52 -2.54 2.27 -6.32
CA ASP A 52 -2.88 1.89 -7.69
C ASP A 52 -1.94 2.52 -8.73
N GLN A 53 -1.48 3.75 -8.49
CA GLN A 53 -0.47 4.39 -9.33
C GLN A 53 0.89 3.70 -9.24
N ILE A 54 1.31 3.27 -8.04
CA ILE A 54 2.53 2.49 -7.83
C ILE A 54 2.46 1.18 -8.61
N LYS A 55 1.37 0.41 -8.44
CA LYS A 55 1.15 -0.84 -9.18
C LYS A 55 1.16 -0.63 -10.70
N ALA A 56 0.55 0.45 -11.18
CA ALA A 56 0.56 0.78 -12.60
C ALA A 56 1.97 1.09 -13.12
N ALA A 57 2.76 1.87 -12.37
CA ALA A 57 4.13 2.20 -12.73
C ALA A 57 5.04 0.96 -12.76
N LEU A 58 4.91 0.06 -11.78
CA LEU A 58 5.66 -1.19 -11.73
C LEU A 58 5.31 -2.12 -12.90
N ARG A 59 4.02 -2.30 -13.19
CA ARG A 59 3.59 -3.09 -14.38
C ARG A 59 4.15 -2.52 -15.68
N GLN A 60 4.17 -1.19 -15.81
CA GLN A 60 4.75 -0.55 -16.99
C GLN A 60 6.27 -0.77 -17.06
N ALA A 61 6.99 -0.70 -15.94
CA ALA A 61 8.42 -1.00 -15.89
C ALA A 61 8.72 -2.45 -16.31
N GLU A 62 7.90 -3.40 -15.86
CA GLU A 62 8.02 -4.81 -16.24
C GLU A 62 7.78 -5.03 -17.75
N MET A 63 6.76 -4.39 -18.32
CA MET A 63 6.51 -4.45 -19.77
C MET A 63 7.69 -3.90 -20.58
N GLU A 64 8.24 -2.76 -20.18
CA GLU A 64 9.43 -2.20 -20.84
C GLU A 64 10.65 -3.14 -20.67
N GLY A 65 10.78 -3.81 -19.53
CA GLY A 65 11.82 -4.83 -19.31
C GLY A 65 11.71 -6.02 -20.27
N LYS A 66 10.51 -6.54 -20.51
CA LYS A 66 10.28 -7.62 -21.50
C LYS A 66 10.63 -7.18 -22.94
N GLU A 67 10.36 -5.91 -23.26
CA GLU A 67 10.74 -5.34 -24.55
C GLU A 67 12.27 -5.19 -24.68
N VAL A 68 12.98 -4.81 -23.60
CA VAL A 68 14.45 -4.81 -23.58
C VAL A 68 15.00 -6.21 -23.91
N GLU A 69 14.53 -7.25 -23.22
CA GLU A 69 14.98 -8.63 -23.46
C GLU A 69 14.71 -9.09 -24.91
N THR A 70 13.53 -8.73 -25.43
CA THR A 70 13.15 -9.04 -26.81
C THR A 70 14.08 -8.36 -27.81
N CYS A 71 14.41 -7.08 -27.60
CA CYS A 71 15.34 -6.34 -28.43
C CYS A 71 16.77 -6.92 -28.36
N LEU A 72 17.27 -7.24 -27.16
CA LEU A 72 18.59 -7.85 -27.00
C LEU A 72 18.68 -9.23 -27.67
N ARG A 73 17.62 -10.01 -27.60
CA ARG A 73 17.54 -11.30 -28.32
C ARG A 73 17.63 -11.10 -29.85
N ARG A 74 16.89 -10.10 -30.39
CA ARG A 74 16.95 -9.76 -31.82
C ARG A 74 18.33 -9.29 -32.23
N GLU A 75 18.96 -8.42 -31.44
CA GLU A 75 20.36 -8.00 -31.64
C GLU A 75 21.30 -9.18 -31.72
N SER A 76 21.24 -10.09 -30.74
CA SER A 76 22.07 -11.29 -30.73
C SER A 76 21.85 -12.19 -31.95
N MET A 77 20.60 -12.31 -32.42
CA MET A 77 20.28 -13.11 -33.61
C MET A 77 20.84 -12.46 -34.88
N ALA A 78 20.67 -11.14 -35.05
CA ALA A 78 21.19 -10.40 -36.18
C ALA A 78 22.73 -10.47 -36.28
N ARG A 79 23.42 -10.29 -35.14
CA ARG A 79 24.89 -10.45 -35.09
C ARG A 79 25.35 -11.84 -35.52
N ARG A 80 24.61 -12.90 -35.14
CA ARG A 80 24.98 -14.30 -35.54
C ARG A 80 24.90 -14.53 -37.04
N ILE A 81 24.07 -13.80 -37.77
CA ILE A 81 23.95 -13.91 -39.23
C ILE A 81 24.74 -12.84 -39.96
N GLY A 82 25.48 -11.97 -39.24
CA GLY A 82 26.32 -10.93 -39.84
C GLY A 82 25.54 -9.67 -40.26
N ASP A 83 24.29 -9.50 -39.82
CA ASP A 83 23.46 -8.32 -40.12
C ASP A 83 23.68 -7.24 -39.02
N GLU A 84 24.75 -6.47 -39.19
CA GLU A 84 25.12 -5.42 -38.24
C GLU A 84 24.15 -4.26 -38.24
N ASP A 85 23.47 -3.93 -39.34
CA ASP A 85 22.51 -2.86 -39.44
C ASP A 85 21.27 -3.16 -38.57
N THR A 86 20.71 -4.36 -38.72
CA THR A 86 19.58 -4.81 -37.89
C THR A 86 19.98 -4.94 -36.40
N ALA A 87 21.20 -5.41 -36.13
CA ALA A 87 21.73 -5.49 -34.76
C ALA A 87 21.82 -4.10 -34.12
N GLY A 88 22.32 -3.09 -34.86
CA GLY A 88 22.39 -1.71 -34.40
C GLY A 88 21.03 -1.11 -34.07
N ILE A 89 20.05 -1.32 -34.95
CA ILE A 89 18.66 -0.87 -34.73
C ILE A 89 18.07 -1.53 -33.47
N ALA A 90 18.24 -2.84 -33.31
CA ALA A 90 17.74 -3.57 -32.16
C ALA A 90 18.36 -3.08 -30.83
N ALA A 91 19.67 -2.83 -30.82
CA ALA A 91 20.39 -2.25 -29.67
C ALA A 91 19.87 -0.84 -29.32
N ASP A 92 19.55 -0.01 -30.31
CA ASP A 92 18.97 1.31 -30.08
C ASP A 92 17.57 1.24 -29.44
N PHE A 93 16.73 0.31 -29.91
CA PHE A 93 15.43 0.07 -29.27
C PHE A 93 15.59 -0.45 -27.84
N ALA A 94 16.49 -1.39 -27.59
CA ALA A 94 16.78 -1.87 -26.24
C ALA A 94 17.14 -0.72 -25.31
N ARG A 95 18.02 0.18 -25.71
CA ARG A 95 18.38 1.38 -24.93
C ARG A 95 17.21 2.33 -24.65
N ARG A 96 16.27 2.47 -25.60
CA ARG A 96 15.06 3.29 -25.42
C ARG A 96 14.12 2.67 -24.39
N HIS A 97 13.90 1.37 -24.48
CA HIS A 97 13.06 0.63 -23.54
C HIS A 97 13.68 0.64 -22.14
N GLU A 98 15.01 0.44 -22.02
CA GLU A 98 15.72 0.53 -20.74
C GLU A 98 15.54 1.91 -20.07
N LYS A 99 15.67 2.99 -20.83
CA LYS A 99 15.41 4.34 -20.30
C LYS A 99 13.97 4.51 -19.79
N ARG A 100 12.98 3.97 -20.52
CA ARG A 100 11.58 4.04 -20.11
C ARG A 100 11.33 3.22 -18.84
N LYS A 101 11.89 2.03 -18.76
CA LYS A 101 11.86 1.20 -17.55
C LYS A 101 12.37 1.95 -16.34
N ILE A 102 13.57 2.52 -16.42
CA ILE A 102 14.17 3.31 -15.33
C ILE A 102 13.27 4.50 -14.91
N ILE A 103 12.62 5.16 -15.88
CA ILE A 103 11.68 6.25 -15.57
C ILE A 103 10.49 5.74 -14.76
N GLN A 104 9.92 4.60 -15.14
CA GLN A 104 8.76 4.03 -14.41
C GLN A 104 9.16 3.51 -13.02
N GLU A 105 10.32 2.91 -12.87
CA GLU A 105 10.86 2.49 -11.58
C GLU A 105 11.08 3.69 -10.64
N ARG A 106 11.65 4.78 -11.15
CA ARG A 106 11.81 6.03 -10.38
C ARG A 106 10.46 6.65 -9.99
N LYS A 107 9.48 6.60 -10.90
CA LYS A 107 8.13 7.05 -10.61
C LYS A 107 7.50 6.24 -9.48
N ALA A 108 7.61 4.92 -9.53
CA ALA A 108 7.11 4.04 -8.48
C ALA A 108 7.77 4.33 -7.12
N LEU A 109 9.09 4.60 -7.12
CA LEU A 109 9.81 4.96 -5.90
C LEU A 109 9.30 6.30 -5.31
N ALA A 110 9.19 7.34 -6.13
CA ALA A 110 8.70 8.64 -5.68
C ALA A 110 7.26 8.57 -5.12
N LEU A 111 6.39 7.79 -5.78
CA LEU A 111 5.01 7.56 -5.30
C LEU A 111 4.98 6.77 -3.97
N ARG A 112 5.92 5.86 -3.73
CA ARG A 112 6.05 5.17 -2.44
C ARG A 112 6.47 6.13 -1.32
N GLU A 113 7.43 6.99 -1.59
CA GLU A 113 7.85 8.03 -0.63
C GLU A 113 6.69 8.97 -0.29
N GLU A 114 5.92 9.39 -1.30
CA GLU A 114 4.71 10.19 -1.09
C GLU A 114 3.66 9.44 -0.27
N MET A 115 3.43 8.17 -0.56
CA MET A 115 2.48 7.32 0.17
C MET A 115 2.88 7.19 1.66
N GLU A 116 4.15 6.99 1.98
CA GLU A 116 4.62 6.91 3.38
C GLU A 116 4.39 8.23 4.13
N MET A 117 4.68 9.38 3.51
CA MET A 117 4.36 10.67 4.12
C MET A 117 2.86 10.82 4.37
N LYS A 118 2.03 10.46 3.38
CA LYS A 118 0.56 10.55 3.50
C LYS A 118 0.01 9.59 4.54
N ARG A 119 0.61 8.41 4.70
CA ARG A 119 0.24 7.45 5.75
C ARG A 119 0.45 8.06 7.14
N GLY A 120 1.60 8.67 7.40
CA GLY A 120 1.86 9.38 8.65
C GLY A 120 0.86 10.50 8.91
N GLU A 121 0.52 11.31 7.88
CA GLU A 121 -0.51 12.35 8.01
C GLU A 121 -1.89 11.77 8.40
N VAL A 122 -2.28 10.64 7.82
CA VAL A 122 -3.55 9.96 8.15
C VAL A 122 -3.54 9.41 9.57
N GLU A 123 -2.42 8.84 10.03
CA GLU A 123 -2.27 8.38 11.41
C GLU A 123 -2.42 9.53 12.41
N ASP A 124 -1.76 10.67 12.15
CA ASP A 124 -1.91 11.88 12.96
C ASP A 124 -3.35 12.41 12.96
N MET A 125 -4.02 12.39 11.81
CA MET A 125 -5.43 12.80 11.70
C MET A 125 -6.35 11.90 12.53
N LEU A 126 -6.13 10.59 12.51
CA LEU A 126 -6.89 9.61 13.31
C LEU A 126 -6.68 9.82 14.80
N GLU A 127 -5.45 10.05 15.25
CA GLU A 127 -5.16 10.33 16.65
C GLU A 127 -5.90 11.61 17.11
N LYS A 128 -5.82 12.68 16.32
CA LYS A 128 -6.50 13.94 16.61
C LYS A 128 -8.03 13.82 16.60
N LEU A 129 -8.58 12.99 15.70
CA LEU A 129 -10.02 12.70 15.68
C LEU A 129 -10.43 11.95 16.96
N LYS A 130 -9.68 10.96 17.40
CA LYS A 130 -9.89 10.22 18.63
C LYS A 130 -9.87 11.14 19.87
N GLU A 131 -8.89 12.05 19.93
CA GLU A 131 -8.80 13.06 20.99
C GLU A 131 -10.04 13.98 21.00
N ALA A 132 -10.48 14.43 19.83
CA ALA A 132 -11.66 15.28 19.70
C ALA A 132 -12.95 14.55 20.14
N GLN A 133 -13.06 13.26 19.83
CA GLN A 133 -14.18 12.41 20.28
C GLN A 133 -14.21 12.29 21.79
N SER A 134 -13.09 11.97 22.43
CA SER A 134 -12.98 11.85 23.89
C SER A 134 -13.38 13.16 24.58
N ARG A 135 -12.93 14.31 24.06
CA ARG A 135 -13.32 15.63 24.62
C ARG A 135 -14.80 15.93 24.46
N ARG A 136 -15.41 15.51 23.35
CA ARG A 136 -16.86 15.64 23.17
C ARG A 136 -17.63 14.81 24.20
N GLU A 137 -17.19 13.58 24.50
CA GLU A 137 -17.80 12.73 25.54
C GLU A 137 -17.71 13.37 26.92
N GLU A 138 -16.57 13.97 27.27
CA GLU A 138 -16.40 14.72 28.53
C GLU A 138 -17.37 15.89 28.62
N LEU A 139 -17.58 16.65 27.53
CA LEU A 139 -18.55 17.74 27.46
C LEU A 139 -19.98 17.25 27.62
N SER A 140 -20.35 16.14 26.97
CA SER A 140 -21.68 15.56 27.07
C SER A 140 -21.98 15.04 28.47
N ALA A 141 -21.00 14.52 29.16
CA ALA A 141 -21.11 14.07 30.54
C ALA A 141 -21.32 15.24 31.53
N THR A 142 -20.77 16.42 31.21
CA THR A 142 -20.92 17.65 32.05
C THR A 142 -22.19 18.46 31.76
N ALA A 143 -22.76 18.36 30.55
CA ALA A 143 -23.89 19.15 30.07
C ALA A 143 -25.29 18.66 30.50
N GLY A 144 -25.41 17.79 31.49
CA GLY A 144 -26.67 17.41 32.12
C GLY A 144 -27.56 16.45 31.30
N ARG A 145 -28.15 15.51 32.01
CA ARG A 145 -28.77 14.26 31.54
C ARG A 145 -29.87 14.30 30.47
N ALA A 146 -30.47 15.44 30.17
CA ALA A 146 -31.63 15.51 29.25
C ALA A 146 -31.26 15.73 27.76
N GLY A 147 -30.21 16.50 27.46
CA GLY A 147 -29.70 16.74 26.12
C GLY A 147 -28.75 15.60 25.65
N ALA A 148 -28.03 15.00 26.59
CA ALA A 148 -27.00 14.00 26.35
C ALA A 148 -27.52 12.68 25.69
N ARG A 149 -28.75 12.26 26.01
CA ARG A 149 -29.31 11.01 25.47
C ARG A 149 -29.61 11.05 23.98
N ARG A 150 -29.99 12.18 23.43
CA ARG A 150 -30.29 12.30 21.99
C ARG A 150 -29.00 12.40 21.14
N ALA A 151 -28.03 13.15 21.64
CA ALA A 151 -26.72 13.30 21.00
C ALA A 151 -25.88 12.00 21.04
N LEU A 152 -26.00 11.19 22.10
CA LEU A 152 -25.32 9.90 22.23
C LEU A 152 -25.83 8.86 21.22
N SER A 153 -27.15 8.80 20.95
CA SER A 153 -27.68 7.77 20.03
C SER A 153 -27.25 7.99 18.57
N GLU A 154 -27.14 9.24 18.13
CA GLU A 154 -26.68 9.57 16.77
C GLU A 154 -25.15 9.41 16.61
N SER A 155 -24.40 9.60 17.69
CA SER A 155 -22.95 9.42 17.65
C SER A 155 -22.52 7.96 17.80
N ASP A 156 -23.24 7.15 18.59
CA ASP A 156 -22.97 5.70 18.71
C ASP A 156 -23.11 4.99 17.36
N ASP A 157 -24.06 5.39 16.52
CA ASP A 157 -24.21 4.88 15.16
C ASP A 157 -23.01 5.29 14.26
N LEU A 158 -22.52 6.51 14.42
CA LEU A 158 -21.37 7.02 13.66
C LEU A 158 -20.06 6.35 14.10
N PHE A 159 -19.90 6.10 15.40
CA PHE A 159 -18.73 5.37 15.94
C PHE A 159 -18.75 3.88 15.57
N ALA A 160 -19.93 3.26 15.60
CA ALA A 160 -20.08 1.89 15.12
C ALA A 160 -19.79 1.75 13.61
N GLU A 161 -20.02 2.79 12.83
CA GLU A 161 -19.67 2.82 11.41
C GLU A 161 -18.17 3.05 11.18
N LEU A 162 -17.53 3.85 12.03
CA LEU A 162 -16.07 4.03 12.07
C LEU A 162 -15.34 2.74 12.42
N ASP A 163 -15.77 2.05 13.46
CA ASP A 163 -15.20 0.76 13.86
C ASP A 163 -15.37 -0.28 12.74
N ARG A 164 -16.55 -0.35 12.11
CA ARG A 164 -16.79 -1.23 10.94
C ARG A 164 -15.93 -0.85 9.74
N MET A 165 -15.64 0.44 9.52
CA MET A 165 -14.72 0.86 8.46
C MET A 165 -13.27 0.52 8.80
N ALA A 166 -12.85 0.70 10.05
CA ALA A 166 -11.53 0.30 10.52
C ALA A 166 -11.32 -1.22 10.37
N GLU A 167 -12.28 -2.04 10.82
CA GLU A 167 -12.26 -3.49 10.65
C GLU A 167 -12.24 -3.92 9.18
N ARG A 168 -12.96 -3.20 8.31
CA ARG A 168 -12.98 -3.47 6.87
C ARG A 168 -11.64 -3.15 6.22
N ILE A 169 -10.96 -2.08 6.64
CA ILE A 169 -9.62 -1.71 6.17
C ILE A 169 -8.59 -2.74 6.62
N GLU A 170 -8.62 -3.15 7.90
CA GLU A 170 -7.77 -4.23 8.38
C GLU A 170 -8.06 -5.58 7.69
N GLY A 171 -9.31 -5.84 7.35
CA GLY A 171 -9.71 -7.00 6.58
C GLY A 171 -9.18 -6.96 5.14
N MET A 172 -9.20 -5.81 4.49
CA MET A 172 -8.65 -5.60 3.14
C MET A 172 -7.11 -5.70 3.14
N ASP A 173 -6.44 -5.22 4.18
CA ASP A 173 -4.98 -5.34 4.30
C ASP A 173 -4.58 -6.81 4.49
N ARG A 174 -5.30 -7.58 5.32
CA ARG A 174 -5.09 -9.03 5.48
C ARG A 174 -5.41 -9.82 4.20
N GLN A 175 -6.42 -9.39 3.45
CA GLN A 175 -6.76 -10.01 2.16
C GLN A 175 -5.69 -9.71 1.11
N ARG A 176 -5.11 -8.51 1.12
CA ARG A 176 -4.00 -8.13 0.25
C ARG A 176 -2.71 -8.89 0.57
N GLU A 177 -2.36 -9.03 1.86
CA GLU A 177 -1.24 -9.88 2.27
C GLU A 177 -1.43 -11.33 1.81
N ALA A 178 -2.64 -11.89 1.96
CA ALA A 178 -2.95 -13.22 1.48
C ALA A 178 -2.93 -13.34 -0.05
N GLU A 179 -3.31 -12.31 -0.80
CA GLU A 179 -3.19 -12.25 -2.27
C GLU A 179 -1.73 -12.10 -2.72
N GLU A 180 -0.92 -11.32 -2.00
CA GLU A 180 0.53 -11.21 -2.25
C GLU A 180 1.25 -12.53 -1.98
N ASP A 181 0.91 -13.22 -0.90
CA ASP A 181 1.44 -14.55 -0.58
C ASP A 181 1.04 -15.58 -1.64
N LEU A 182 -0.21 -15.57 -2.10
CA LEU A 182 -0.68 -16.46 -3.18
C LEU A 182 -0.02 -16.15 -4.53
N LEU A 183 0.21 -14.87 -4.86
CA LEU A 183 0.92 -14.48 -6.07
C LEU A 183 2.39 -14.86 -6.01
N SER A 184 3.02 -14.75 -4.84
CA SER A 184 4.39 -15.22 -4.58
C SER A 184 4.51 -16.74 -4.73
N GLU A 185 3.55 -17.50 -4.22
CA GLU A 185 3.51 -18.96 -4.39
C GLU A 185 3.22 -19.40 -5.84
N LEU A 186 2.48 -18.61 -6.61
CA LEU A 186 2.22 -18.89 -8.04
C LEU A 186 3.44 -18.56 -8.92
N ASP A 187 4.17 -17.49 -8.59
CA ASP A 187 5.39 -17.09 -9.30
C ASP A 187 6.53 -18.13 -9.07
N ASP A 188 6.61 -18.70 -7.86
CA ASP A 188 7.51 -19.83 -7.57
C ASP A 188 7.14 -21.13 -8.34
N ARG A 189 5.87 -21.32 -8.71
CA ARG A 189 5.42 -22.48 -9.47
C ARG A 189 5.63 -22.37 -10.98
N ASP A 190 5.62 -21.16 -11.53
CA ASP A 190 5.87 -20.88 -12.96
C ASP A 190 7.36 -20.59 -13.25
N SER A 191 8.21 -20.55 -12.25
CA SER A 191 9.65 -20.52 -12.45
C SER A 191 10.05 -21.85 -13.08
N PRO A 192 10.71 -21.86 -14.27
CA PRO A 192 11.22 -23.09 -14.85
C PRO A 192 12.15 -23.72 -13.82
N PRO A 193 12.08 -25.06 -13.60
CA PRO A 193 12.89 -25.71 -12.60
C PRO A 193 14.34 -25.31 -12.83
N SER A 194 14.92 -24.58 -11.92
CA SER A 194 16.35 -24.32 -11.88
C SER A 194 16.99 -25.67 -12.01
N PRO A 195 18.04 -25.83 -12.86
CA PRO A 195 18.70 -27.10 -13.01
C PRO A 195 19.06 -27.59 -11.61
N SER A 196 18.33 -28.60 -11.17
CA SER A 196 18.40 -29.14 -9.82
C SER A 196 19.88 -29.43 -9.54
N ARG A 197 20.47 -28.71 -8.59
CA ARG A 197 21.69 -29.19 -7.94
C ARG A 197 21.41 -30.63 -7.55
N PRO A 198 22.22 -31.59 -7.97
CA PRO A 198 21.99 -32.97 -7.58
C PRO A 198 21.91 -33.02 -6.05
N SER A 199 20.84 -33.59 -5.53
CA SER A 199 20.69 -33.78 -4.09
C SER A 199 21.91 -34.54 -3.57
N PRO A 200 22.38 -34.27 -2.33
CA PRO A 200 23.56 -34.94 -1.80
C PRO A 200 23.48 -36.48 -1.81
N GLU A 201 22.26 -37.03 -1.86
CA GLU A 201 22.02 -38.48 -2.07
C GLU A 201 22.41 -38.95 -3.46
N ASN A 202 22.13 -38.16 -4.54
CA ASN A 202 22.53 -38.51 -5.89
C ASN A 202 24.06 -38.41 -6.13
N GLU A 203 24.73 -37.48 -5.45
CA GLU A 203 26.20 -37.40 -5.46
C GLU A 203 26.85 -38.56 -4.71
N ALA A 204 26.27 -39.00 -3.58
CA ALA A 204 26.72 -40.13 -2.80
C ALA A 204 26.59 -41.42 -3.61
N ASP A 205 25.49 -41.66 -4.29
CA ASP A 205 25.25 -42.82 -5.16
C ASP A 205 26.16 -42.82 -6.39
N ALA A 206 26.44 -41.68 -6.98
CA ALA A 206 27.39 -41.55 -8.09
C ALA A 206 28.82 -41.90 -7.65
N ARG A 207 29.24 -41.39 -6.48
CA ARG A 207 30.54 -41.72 -5.88
C ARG A 207 30.65 -43.20 -5.49
N LEU A 208 29.57 -43.78 -5.00
CA LEU A 208 29.52 -45.22 -4.64
C LEU A 208 29.64 -46.11 -5.89
N ARG A 209 29.03 -45.77 -6.99
CA ARG A 209 29.16 -46.48 -8.29
C ARG A 209 30.56 -46.36 -8.85
N GLU A 210 31.18 -45.18 -8.79
CA GLU A 210 32.57 -44.96 -9.22
C GLU A 210 33.56 -45.78 -8.36
N LEU A 211 33.34 -45.84 -7.06
CA LEU A 211 34.16 -46.62 -6.13
C LEU A 211 34.04 -48.15 -6.42
N LYS A 212 32.81 -48.66 -6.63
CA LYS A 212 32.55 -50.04 -7.01
C LYS A 212 33.23 -50.41 -8.33
N ARG A 213 33.23 -49.50 -9.32
CA ARG A 213 33.92 -49.71 -10.60
C ARG A 213 35.43 -49.76 -10.42
N ARG A 214 36.03 -48.92 -9.56
CA ARG A 214 37.47 -48.95 -9.24
C ARG A 214 37.90 -50.19 -8.45
N MET A 215 37.02 -50.72 -7.63
CA MET A 215 37.27 -51.92 -6.83
C MET A 215 36.99 -53.23 -7.60
N GLY A 216 36.59 -53.18 -8.85
CA GLY A 216 36.41 -54.38 -9.67
C GLY A 216 35.22 -55.24 -9.26
N MET A 217 34.29 -54.68 -8.48
CA MET A 217 33.05 -55.32 -8.05
C MET A 217 31.90 -54.84 -8.94
N GLY A 218 31.82 -55.37 -10.13
CA GLY A 218 30.75 -55.16 -11.07
C GLY A 218 29.91 -56.39 -11.24
#